data_f88ed22882c91313539247a2b2e938e1
#
_entry.id   f88ed22882c91313539247a2b2e938e1
#
_cell.length_a   1.000
_cell.length_b   1.000
_cell.length_c   1.000
_cell.angle_alpha   90.00
_cell.angle_beta   90.00
_cell.angle_gamma   90.00
#
_symmetry.space_group_name_H-M   'P 1'
#
loop_
_entity.id
_entity.type
_entity.pdbx_description
1 polymer ?
#
loop_
_entity_poly.entity_id
_entity_poly.type
_entity_poly.pdbx_seq_one_letter_code
_entity_poly.pdbx_strand_id
1 'polypeptide(L)'
;FSALVAAKTLSFEEALLLVSLRAKFMQEAVPEGEGAIAAIIGLSYKELNTICQSISNEGSLVELANINSSNQIVISGSKEAVDIAILRSTEAGAKRAILLPMSVPAHCKLMKPASERFKVVLNSINMQEPKCSVIQNVDASETNNVAKISENLISQIYSPVRWTDIMNSFNQLTLGKCIECGPGKVLSGLMKKALKDTEIISLDEYESFLDKENLI
;
A
#
# COMPACT_ATOMS: atom_id res chain seq x y z
N PHE A 1 4.27 -4.64 -7.96
CA PHE A 1 5.29 -5.04 -8.95
C PHE A 1 5.54 -6.54 -8.90
N SER A 2 5.84 -7.14 -7.73
CA SER A 2 6.07 -8.59 -7.62
C SER A 2 4.92 -9.42 -8.19
N ALA A 3 3.67 -9.04 -7.92
CA ALA A 3 2.49 -9.69 -8.50
C ALA A 3 2.45 -9.59 -10.04
N LEU A 4 2.87 -8.44 -10.61
CA LEU A 4 2.93 -8.26 -12.07
C LEU A 4 4.05 -9.10 -12.71
N VAL A 5 5.15 -9.34 -12.00
CA VAL A 5 6.19 -10.30 -12.45
C VAL A 5 5.65 -11.72 -12.41
N ALA A 6 4.99 -12.11 -11.32
CA ALA A 6 4.35 -13.44 -11.20
C ALA A 6 3.29 -13.65 -12.29
N ALA A 7 2.51 -12.62 -12.61
CA ALA A 7 1.51 -12.63 -13.68
C ALA A 7 2.11 -12.50 -15.10
N LYS A 8 3.44 -12.44 -15.26
CA LYS A 8 4.15 -12.25 -16.55
C LYS A 8 3.82 -10.95 -17.28
N THR A 9 3.35 -9.94 -16.57
CA THR A 9 3.09 -8.59 -17.11
C THR A 9 4.38 -7.79 -17.27
N LEU A 10 5.33 -7.99 -16.35
CA LEU A 10 6.68 -7.41 -16.36
C LEU A 10 7.72 -8.51 -16.25
N SER A 11 8.90 -8.31 -16.85
CA SER A 11 10.08 -9.10 -16.51
C SER A 11 10.57 -8.72 -15.09
N PHE A 12 11.40 -9.57 -14.51
CA PHE A 12 12.00 -9.29 -13.20
C PHE A 12 12.90 -8.05 -13.26
N GLU A 13 13.68 -7.92 -14.32
CA GLU A 13 14.62 -6.82 -14.57
C GLU A 13 13.87 -5.49 -14.71
N GLU A 14 12.79 -5.46 -15.49
CA GLU A 14 11.94 -4.26 -15.65
C GLU A 14 11.30 -3.87 -14.31
N ALA A 15 10.78 -4.84 -13.56
CA ALA A 15 10.17 -4.58 -12.25
C ALA A 15 11.20 -4.04 -11.24
N LEU A 16 12.42 -4.59 -11.23
CA LEU A 16 13.52 -4.12 -10.37
C LEU A 16 13.92 -2.69 -10.70
N LEU A 17 14.07 -2.37 -11.99
CA LEU A 17 14.34 -1.01 -12.46
C LEU A 17 13.23 -0.04 -12.01
N LEU A 18 11.96 -0.40 -12.26
CA LEU A 18 10.82 0.42 -11.92
C LEU A 18 10.71 0.68 -10.42
N VAL A 19 10.90 -0.35 -9.57
CA VAL A 19 10.85 -0.20 -8.11
C VAL A 19 11.98 0.69 -7.61
N SER A 20 13.20 0.53 -8.16
CA SER A 20 14.36 1.38 -7.81
C SER A 20 14.11 2.85 -8.16
N LEU A 21 13.65 3.13 -9.38
CA LEU A 21 13.37 4.49 -9.82
C LEU A 21 12.17 5.10 -9.06
N ARG A 22 11.13 4.30 -8.79
CA ARG A 22 10.01 4.73 -7.95
C ARG A 22 10.48 5.18 -6.57
N ALA A 23 11.30 4.37 -5.90
CA ALA A 23 11.84 4.69 -4.58
C ALA A 23 12.67 5.98 -4.62
N LYS A 24 13.56 6.13 -5.61
CA LYS A 24 14.35 7.34 -5.81
C LYS A 24 13.48 8.58 -6.02
N PHE A 25 12.50 8.52 -6.91
CA PHE A 25 11.62 9.66 -7.19
C PHE A 25 10.77 10.06 -5.97
N MET A 26 10.30 9.07 -5.19
CA MET A 26 9.57 9.34 -3.96
C MET A 26 10.47 9.98 -2.88
N GLN A 27 11.72 9.53 -2.75
CA GLN A 27 12.67 10.12 -1.82
C GLN A 27 13.02 11.57 -2.19
N GLU A 28 13.09 11.89 -3.49
CA GLU A 28 13.41 13.22 -4.00
C GLU A 28 12.21 14.17 -4.06
N ALA A 29 10.98 13.66 -3.89
CA ALA A 29 9.75 14.46 -4.03
C ALA A 29 9.48 15.39 -2.85
N VAL A 30 9.94 15.02 -1.65
CA VAL A 30 9.78 15.80 -0.42
C VAL A 30 11.13 15.81 0.31
N PRO A 31 11.62 16.97 0.76
CA PRO A 31 12.85 17.05 1.52
C PRO A 31 12.83 16.16 2.77
N GLU A 32 13.99 15.63 3.14
CA GLU A 32 14.10 14.77 4.31
C GLU A 32 13.67 15.54 5.58
N GLY A 33 12.81 14.90 6.38
CA GLY A 33 12.25 15.48 7.60
C GLY A 33 11.01 16.35 7.42
N GLU A 34 10.60 16.70 6.17
CA GLU A 34 9.38 17.47 5.90
C GLU A 34 8.13 16.58 5.73
N GLY A 35 8.32 15.30 5.43
CA GLY A 35 7.25 14.31 5.34
C GLY A 35 7.21 13.39 6.55
N ALA A 36 6.03 12.83 6.84
CA ALA A 36 5.85 11.85 7.91
C ALA A 36 4.72 10.85 7.58
N ILE A 37 4.77 9.71 8.27
CA ILE A 37 3.76 8.65 8.23
C ILE A 37 3.48 8.21 9.67
N ALA A 38 2.21 7.99 10.02
CA ALA A 38 1.83 7.48 11.33
C ALA A 38 0.76 6.39 11.25
N ALA A 39 0.84 5.40 12.12
CA ALA A 39 -0.17 4.38 12.29
C ALA A 39 -1.15 4.78 13.40
N ILE A 40 -2.45 4.82 13.08
CA ILE A 40 -3.54 5.12 14.01
C ILE A 40 -4.36 3.85 14.22
N ILE A 41 -4.55 3.48 15.49
CA ILE A 41 -5.27 2.27 15.88
C ILE A 41 -6.41 2.66 16.81
N GLY A 42 -7.61 2.16 16.51
CA GLY A 42 -8.78 2.31 17.37
C GLY A 42 -9.81 3.33 16.91
N LEU A 43 -9.51 4.11 15.86
CA LEU A 43 -10.49 4.98 15.20
C LEU A 43 -11.03 4.31 13.94
N SER A 44 -12.28 4.59 13.60
CA SER A 44 -12.88 4.19 12.33
C SER A 44 -12.35 5.03 11.17
N TYR A 45 -12.55 4.54 9.94
CA TYR A 45 -12.25 5.28 8.71
C TYR A 45 -12.88 6.67 8.70
N LYS A 46 -14.16 6.77 9.08
CA LYS A 46 -14.91 8.03 9.05
C LYS A 46 -14.35 9.07 10.03
N GLU A 47 -14.08 8.67 11.27
CA GLU A 47 -13.50 9.55 12.28
C GLU A 47 -12.14 10.07 11.86
N LEU A 48 -11.23 9.18 11.47
CA LEU A 48 -9.89 9.57 11.07
C LEU A 48 -9.87 10.42 9.79
N ASN A 49 -10.72 10.09 8.82
CA ASN A 49 -10.84 10.90 7.59
C ASN A 49 -11.34 12.32 7.89
N THR A 50 -12.29 12.48 8.83
CA THR A 50 -12.76 13.80 9.28
C THR A 50 -11.63 14.60 9.92
N ILE A 51 -10.81 13.97 10.77
CA ILE A 51 -9.63 14.60 11.40
C ILE A 51 -8.66 15.07 10.31
N CYS A 52 -8.28 14.18 9.38
CA CYS A 52 -7.35 14.52 8.31
C CYS A 52 -7.88 15.66 7.41
N GLN A 53 -9.16 15.62 7.07
CA GLN A 53 -9.78 16.68 6.26
C GLN A 53 -9.80 18.02 6.99
N SER A 54 -10.09 18.06 8.29
CA SER A 54 -10.08 19.31 9.05
C SER A 54 -8.70 19.97 9.03
N ILE A 55 -7.63 19.18 9.22
CA ILE A 55 -6.24 19.65 9.19
C ILE A 55 -5.87 20.13 7.79
N SER A 56 -6.25 19.38 6.76
CA SER A 56 -5.93 19.74 5.37
C SER A 56 -6.63 21.04 4.93
N ASN A 57 -7.82 21.33 5.44
CA ASN A 57 -8.53 22.58 5.21
C ASN A 57 -7.87 23.79 5.92
N GLU A 58 -7.07 23.55 6.96
CA GLU A 58 -6.28 24.56 7.66
C GLU A 58 -4.93 24.86 6.94
N GLY A 59 -4.66 24.23 5.81
CA GLY A 59 -3.53 24.53 4.91
C GLY A 59 -2.34 23.56 4.98
N SER A 60 -2.39 22.56 5.86
CA SER A 60 -1.34 21.52 6.01
C SER A 60 -1.85 20.15 5.57
N LEU A 61 -1.16 19.47 4.65
CA LEU A 61 -1.66 18.23 4.05
C LEU A 61 -1.41 16.99 4.90
N VAL A 62 -2.48 16.29 5.26
CA VAL A 62 -2.45 14.90 5.76
C VAL A 62 -3.62 14.11 5.18
N GLU A 63 -3.35 12.89 4.72
CA GLU A 63 -4.34 12.01 4.09
C GLU A 63 -4.21 10.59 4.62
N LEU A 64 -5.27 9.77 4.41
CA LEU A 64 -5.21 8.33 4.69
C LEU A 64 -4.30 7.67 3.65
N ALA A 65 -3.32 6.90 4.11
CA ALA A 65 -2.30 6.25 3.27
C ALA A 65 -2.52 4.75 3.11
N ASN A 66 -2.87 4.03 4.21
CA ASN A 66 -3.19 2.61 4.14
C ASN A 66 -4.43 2.31 5.00
N ILE A 67 -5.39 1.63 4.42
CA ILE A 67 -6.61 1.17 5.11
C ILE A 67 -6.45 -0.33 5.36
N ASN A 68 -5.75 -0.67 6.48
CA ASN A 68 -5.34 -2.04 6.77
C ASN A 68 -6.44 -2.89 7.41
N SER A 69 -7.31 -2.26 8.21
CA SER A 69 -8.52 -2.86 8.78
C SER A 69 -9.48 -1.76 9.21
N SER A 70 -10.65 -2.15 9.72
CA SER A 70 -11.67 -1.22 10.24
C SER A 70 -11.15 -0.27 11.34
N ASN A 71 -10.07 -0.63 12.01
CA ASN A 71 -9.52 0.09 13.17
C ASN A 71 -7.98 0.23 13.14
N GLN A 72 -7.34 -0.05 12.02
CA GLN A 72 -5.90 0.13 11.82
C GLN A 72 -5.68 0.84 10.48
N ILE A 73 -5.40 2.13 10.54
CA ILE A 73 -5.25 2.99 9.37
C ILE A 73 -3.93 3.75 9.51
N VAL A 74 -3.23 3.92 8.39
CA VAL A 74 -2.01 4.72 8.31
C VAL A 74 -2.35 6.04 7.66
N ILE A 75 -1.81 7.13 8.20
CA ILE A 75 -1.90 8.49 7.66
C ILE A 75 -0.52 8.95 7.16
N SER A 76 -0.52 9.83 6.17
CA SER A 76 0.69 10.35 5.54
C SER A 76 0.48 11.80 5.13
N GLY A 77 1.52 12.61 5.25
CA GLY A 77 1.44 14.04 4.91
C GLY A 77 2.69 14.81 5.27
N SER A 78 2.57 16.15 5.39
CA SER A 78 3.62 16.96 5.96
C SER A 78 3.84 16.58 7.43
N LYS A 79 5.07 16.70 7.91
CA LYS A 79 5.39 16.32 9.29
C LYS A 79 4.52 17.03 10.30
N GLU A 80 4.34 18.34 10.16
CA GLU A 80 3.49 19.14 11.02
C GLU A 80 2.03 18.65 11.03
N ALA A 81 1.45 18.38 9.85
CA ALA A 81 0.07 17.90 9.75
C ALA A 81 -0.11 16.50 10.36
N VAL A 82 0.88 15.62 10.21
CA VAL A 82 0.86 14.28 10.81
C VAL A 82 0.98 14.38 12.34
N ASP A 83 1.84 15.26 12.86
CA ASP A 83 1.97 15.50 14.31
C ASP A 83 0.65 16.02 14.92
N ILE A 84 -0.02 16.97 14.25
CA ILE A 84 -1.36 17.45 14.66
C ILE A 84 -2.40 16.31 14.57
N ALA A 85 -2.37 15.50 13.53
CA ALA A 85 -3.29 14.39 13.36
C ALA A 85 -3.11 13.32 14.47
N ILE A 86 -1.88 13.05 14.91
CA ILE A 86 -1.59 12.17 16.04
C ILE A 86 -2.25 12.70 17.32
N LEU A 87 -2.09 14.00 17.61
CA LEU A 87 -2.71 14.65 18.80
C LEU A 87 -4.23 14.55 18.74
N ARG A 88 -4.86 15.04 17.64
CA ARG A 88 -6.32 15.02 17.47
C ARG A 88 -6.89 13.59 17.48
N SER A 89 -6.16 12.61 16.94
CA SER A 89 -6.56 11.21 16.99
C SER A 89 -6.53 10.66 18.41
N THR A 90 -5.55 11.04 19.21
CA THR A 90 -5.44 10.64 20.62
C THR A 90 -6.58 11.24 21.44
N GLU A 91 -6.88 12.51 21.24
CA GLU A 91 -8.02 13.21 21.88
C GLU A 91 -9.37 12.59 21.49
N ALA A 92 -9.49 12.11 20.23
CA ALA A 92 -10.66 11.40 19.73
C ALA A 92 -10.78 9.95 20.24
N GLY A 93 -9.83 9.47 21.07
CA GLY A 93 -9.88 8.14 21.68
C GLY A 93 -9.15 7.04 20.92
N ALA A 94 -8.20 7.39 20.05
CA ALA A 94 -7.33 6.38 19.44
C ALA A 94 -6.58 5.57 20.50
N LYS A 95 -6.58 4.25 20.39
CA LYS A 95 -5.84 3.36 21.29
C LYS A 95 -4.33 3.51 21.17
N ARG A 96 -3.86 3.80 19.94
CA ARG A 96 -2.46 4.10 19.64
C ARG A 96 -2.40 5.04 18.43
N ALA A 97 -1.49 6.01 18.49
CA ALA A 97 -1.10 6.87 17.39
C ALA A 97 0.43 6.93 17.39
N ILE A 98 1.07 6.27 16.43
CA ILE A 98 2.52 5.99 16.43
C ILE A 98 3.13 6.53 15.15
N LEU A 99 4.09 7.46 15.29
CA LEU A 99 4.93 7.89 14.17
C LEU A 99 5.79 6.71 13.70
N LEU A 100 5.81 6.46 12.39
CA LEU A 100 6.62 5.42 11.79
C LEU A 100 8.02 5.97 11.43
N PRO A 101 9.08 5.14 11.48
CA PRO A 101 10.45 5.57 11.20
C PRO A 101 10.69 5.73 9.68
N MET A 102 9.87 6.54 9.02
CA MET A 102 9.90 6.82 7.59
C MET A 102 9.67 8.31 7.36
N SER A 103 10.52 8.93 6.52
CA SER A 103 10.42 10.35 6.16
C SER A 103 9.70 10.61 4.83
N VAL A 104 9.53 9.57 3.99
CA VAL A 104 8.82 9.70 2.72
C VAL A 104 7.32 9.59 2.96
N PRO A 105 6.52 10.65 2.71
CA PRO A 105 5.07 10.63 2.91
C PRO A 105 4.36 9.87 1.77
N ALA A 106 4.58 8.56 1.70
CA ALA A 106 4.01 7.71 0.67
C ALA A 106 2.47 7.71 0.71
N HIS A 107 1.84 7.49 -0.45
CA HIS A 107 0.40 7.32 -0.60
C HIS A 107 -0.44 8.56 -0.26
N CYS A 108 0.11 9.77 -0.36
CA CYS A 108 -0.61 11.04 -0.26
C CYS A 108 -0.22 12.00 -1.41
N LYS A 109 -0.95 13.09 -1.56
CA LYS A 109 -0.77 14.04 -2.67
C LYS A 109 0.60 14.71 -2.74
N LEU A 110 1.40 14.72 -1.66
CA LEU A 110 2.78 15.19 -1.69
C LEU A 110 3.65 14.36 -2.64
N MET A 111 3.25 13.14 -2.96
CA MET A 111 3.96 12.24 -3.88
C MET A 111 3.61 12.46 -5.37
N LYS A 112 2.74 13.40 -5.72
CA LYS A 112 2.41 13.69 -7.13
C LYS A 112 3.63 14.00 -8.01
N PRO A 113 4.63 14.81 -7.57
CA PRO A 113 5.83 15.04 -8.38
C PRO A 113 6.60 13.73 -8.70
N ALA A 114 6.65 12.79 -7.75
CA ALA A 114 7.24 11.48 -7.98
C ALA A 114 6.46 10.68 -9.02
N SER A 115 5.12 10.72 -8.97
CA SER A 115 4.27 10.00 -9.90
C SER A 115 4.40 10.50 -11.35
N GLU A 116 4.57 11.79 -11.57
CA GLU A 116 4.78 12.37 -12.90
C GLU A 116 6.12 11.90 -13.51
N ARG A 117 7.17 11.87 -12.71
CA ARG A 117 8.48 11.33 -13.15
C ARG A 117 8.40 9.83 -13.41
N PHE A 118 7.72 9.10 -12.54
CA PHE A 118 7.54 7.66 -12.70
C PHE A 118 6.75 7.29 -13.96
N LYS A 119 5.71 8.07 -14.29
CA LYS A 119 4.91 7.93 -15.51
C LYS A 119 5.78 7.94 -16.77
N VAL A 120 6.77 8.83 -16.85
CA VAL A 120 7.68 8.91 -18.01
C VAL A 120 8.44 7.59 -18.22
N VAL A 121 8.97 7.03 -17.13
CA VAL A 121 9.71 5.76 -17.17
C VAL A 121 8.76 4.59 -17.47
N LEU A 122 7.62 4.53 -16.81
CA LEU A 122 6.66 3.45 -16.99
C LEU A 122 6.16 3.37 -18.44
N ASN A 123 5.95 4.50 -19.08
CA ASN A 123 5.52 4.56 -20.49
C ASN A 123 6.57 4.02 -21.49
N SER A 124 7.82 3.87 -21.08
CA SER A 124 8.86 3.23 -21.91
C SER A 124 8.91 1.71 -21.78
N ILE A 125 8.16 1.14 -20.86
CA ILE A 125 8.09 -0.30 -20.62
C ILE A 125 6.94 -0.92 -21.41
N ASN A 126 7.23 -2.00 -22.13
CA ASN A 126 6.24 -2.74 -22.89
C ASN A 126 5.58 -3.85 -22.04
N MET A 127 4.63 -3.47 -21.19
CA MET A 127 3.90 -4.42 -20.35
C MET A 127 3.04 -5.37 -21.19
N GLN A 128 2.99 -6.63 -20.75
CA GLN A 128 2.13 -7.67 -21.33
C GLN A 128 0.83 -7.83 -20.53
N GLU A 129 -0.19 -8.40 -21.15
CA GLU A 129 -1.40 -8.77 -20.41
C GLU A 129 -1.09 -9.81 -19.32
N PRO A 130 -1.65 -9.64 -18.09
CA PRO A 130 -1.46 -10.59 -17.01
C PRO A 130 -1.93 -12.01 -17.38
N LYS A 131 -1.14 -13.03 -17.03
CA LYS A 131 -1.52 -14.44 -17.19
C LYS A 131 -2.39 -15.00 -16.07
N CYS A 132 -2.52 -14.25 -14.97
CA CYS A 132 -3.45 -14.52 -13.86
C CYS A 132 -3.97 -13.20 -13.30
N SER A 133 -5.06 -13.25 -12.56
CA SER A 133 -5.68 -12.08 -11.94
C SER A 133 -4.72 -11.38 -10.98
N VAL A 134 -4.61 -10.06 -11.10
CA VAL A 134 -3.86 -9.20 -10.18
C VAL A 134 -4.79 -8.14 -9.62
N ILE A 135 -5.08 -8.23 -8.33
CA ILE A 135 -5.85 -7.20 -7.62
C ILE A 135 -4.92 -6.07 -7.23
N GLN A 136 -5.29 -4.84 -7.58
CA GLN A 136 -4.44 -3.67 -7.42
C GLN A 136 -4.79 -2.85 -6.18
N ASN A 137 -3.79 -2.19 -5.59
CA ASN A 137 -3.92 -1.51 -4.30
C ASN A 137 -4.83 -0.28 -4.33
N VAL A 138 -4.93 0.41 -5.47
CA VAL A 138 -5.59 1.71 -5.60
C VAL A 138 -7.11 1.59 -5.62
N ASP A 139 -7.62 0.62 -6.36
CA ASP A 139 -9.06 0.43 -6.60
C ASP A 139 -9.58 -0.90 -6.07
N ALA A 140 -8.70 -1.76 -5.55
CA ALA A 140 -9.01 -3.10 -5.05
C ALA A 140 -9.71 -3.98 -6.10
N SER A 141 -9.45 -3.72 -7.38
CA SER A 141 -10.04 -4.44 -8.51
C SER A 141 -8.98 -5.17 -9.33
N GLU A 142 -9.41 -6.18 -10.05
CA GLU A 142 -8.60 -6.86 -11.05
C GLU A 142 -8.86 -6.28 -12.44
N THR A 143 -7.83 -6.29 -13.28
CA THR A 143 -7.98 -5.92 -14.70
C THR A 143 -6.87 -6.56 -15.52
N ASN A 144 -7.21 -6.96 -16.74
CA ASN A 144 -6.24 -7.40 -17.75
C ASN A 144 -5.83 -6.26 -18.69
N ASN A 145 -6.46 -5.09 -18.57
CA ASN A 145 -6.17 -3.93 -19.40
C ASN A 145 -4.83 -3.29 -18.95
N VAL A 146 -3.81 -3.42 -19.77
CA VAL A 146 -2.46 -2.90 -19.52
C VAL A 146 -2.45 -1.38 -19.29
N ALA A 147 -3.26 -0.62 -20.04
CA ALA A 147 -3.36 0.83 -19.84
C ALA A 147 -3.91 1.16 -18.44
N LYS A 148 -4.92 0.41 -17.97
CA LYS A 148 -5.48 0.57 -16.62
C LYS A 148 -4.48 0.16 -15.54
N ILE A 149 -3.71 -0.91 -15.76
CA ILE A 149 -2.62 -1.31 -14.86
C ILE A 149 -1.59 -0.19 -14.76
N SER A 150 -1.19 0.40 -15.88
CA SER A 150 -0.26 1.54 -15.90
C SER A 150 -0.78 2.74 -15.11
N GLU A 151 -2.03 3.15 -15.34
CA GLU A 151 -2.68 4.23 -14.59
C GLU A 151 -2.68 3.94 -13.09
N ASN A 152 -3.01 2.72 -12.69
CA ASN A 152 -3.02 2.32 -11.30
C ASN A 152 -1.62 2.28 -10.66
N LEU A 153 -0.59 1.87 -11.40
CA LEU A 153 0.80 1.94 -10.94
C LEU A 153 1.29 3.37 -10.69
N ILE A 154 0.85 4.31 -11.50
CA ILE A 154 1.17 5.74 -11.33
C ILE A 154 0.40 6.30 -10.13
N SER A 155 -0.90 6.07 -10.07
CA SER A 155 -1.77 6.65 -9.04
C SER A 155 -1.51 6.08 -7.64
N GLN A 156 -1.07 4.83 -7.50
CA GLN A 156 -0.75 4.25 -6.18
C GLN A 156 0.38 4.97 -5.44
N ILE A 157 1.21 5.75 -6.14
CA ILE A 157 2.30 6.51 -5.51
C ILE A 157 1.74 7.58 -4.56
N TYR A 158 0.59 8.18 -4.93
CA TYR A 158 -0.07 9.26 -4.19
C TYR A 158 -1.49 8.94 -3.72
N SER A 159 -1.93 7.69 -3.85
CA SER A 159 -3.27 7.24 -3.46
C SER A 159 -3.20 6.16 -2.37
N PRO A 160 -4.23 6.05 -1.52
CA PRO A 160 -4.23 5.09 -0.43
C PRO A 160 -4.21 3.64 -0.89
N VAL A 161 -3.55 2.79 -0.11
CA VAL A 161 -3.63 1.34 -0.23
C VAL A 161 -4.93 0.86 0.41
N ARG A 162 -5.83 0.29 -0.38
CA ARG A 162 -7.16 -0.17 0.03
C ARG A 162 -7.15 -1.65 0.47
N TRP A 163 -6.30 -1.97 1.46
CA TRP A 163 -6.11 -3.36 1.87
C TRP A 163 -7.40 -4.04 2.36
N THR A 164 -8.24 -3.32 3.10
CA THR A 164 -9.54 -3.84 3.56
C THR A 164 -10.44 -4.27 2.39
N ASP A 165 -10.45 -3.48 1.32
CA ASP A 165 -11.27 -3.78 0.14
C ASP A 165 -10.69 -4.96 -0.65
N ILE A 166 -9.35 -5.09 -0.72
CA ILE A 166 -8.68 -6.27 -1.28
C ILE A 166 -9.06 -7.52 -0.51
N MET A 167 -9.09 -7.47 0.82
CA MET A 167 -9.51 -8.61 1.64
C MET A 167 -10.99 -8.94 1.43
N ASN A 168 -11.85 -7.95 1.23
CA ASN A 168 -13.25 -8.17 0.88
C ASN A 168 -13.39 -8.87 -0.48
N SER A 169 -12.58 -8.50 -1.48
CA SER A 169 -12.54 -9.18 -2.77
C SER A 169 -12.07 -10.64 -2.61
N PHE A 170 -11.05 -10.89 -1.78
CA PHE A 170 -10.57 -12.25 -1.51
C PHE A 170 -11.62 -13.13 -0.82
N ASN A 171 -12.40 -12.58 0.11
CA ASN A 171 -13.52 -13.29 0.75
C ASN A 171 -14.59 -13.73 -0.26
N GLN A 172 -14.80 -12.95 -1.32
CA GLN A 172 -15.77 -13.31 -2.37
C GLN A 172 -15.26 -14.44 -3.28
N LEU A 173 -13.93 -14.63 -3.38
CA LEU A 173 -13.32 -15.66 -4.24
C LEU A 173 -13.27 -17.05 -3.61
N THR A 174 -13.63 -17.21 -2.34
CA THR A 174 -13.59 -18.51 -1.62
C THR A 174 -12.24 -19.21 -1.78
N LEU A 175 -11.17 -18.53 -1.38
CA LEU A 175 -9.81 -19.01 -1.55
C LEU A 175 -9.48 -20.12 -0.53
N GLY A 176 -8.94 -21.26 -0.99
CA GLY A 176 -8.45 -22.30 -0.10
C GLY A 176 -7.16 -21.90 0.64
N LYS A 177 -6.25 -21.23 -0.08
CA LYS A 177 -4.95 -20.80 0.46
C LYS A 177 -4.59 -19.39 0.03
N CYS A 178 -3.87 -18.67 0.90
CA CYS A 178 -3.13 -17.45 0.56
C CYS A 178 -1.69 -17.57 1.01
N ILE A 179 -0.75 -17.19 0.14
CA ILE A 179 0.67 -17.29 0.41
C ILE A 179 1.29 -15.89 0.38
N GLU A 180 1.89 -15.45 1.49
CA GLU A 180 2.72 -14.25 1.52
C GLU A 180 4.12 -14.60 1.03
N CYS A 181 4.50 -14.04 -0.13
CA CYS A 181 5.81 -14.23 -0.73
C CYS A 181 6.69 -13.00 -0.43
N GLY A 182 7.65 -13.16 0.46
CA GLY A 182 8.59 -12.09 0.81
C GLY A 182 9.03 -12.14 2.26
N PRO A 183 9.94 -11.24 2.67
CA PRO A 183 10.42 -11.19 4.04
C PRO A 183 9.35 -10.69 5.01
N GLY A 184 9.27 -11.30 6.18
CA GLY A 184 8.34 -10.94 7.25
C GLY A 184 6.96 -11.58 7.11
N LYS A 185 6.07 -11.26 8.06
CA LYS A 185 4.75 -11.89 8.25
C LYS A 185 3.63 -10.83 8.43
N VAL A 186 3.82 -9.63 7.88
CA VAL A 186 2.89 -8.50 8.09
C VAL A 186 1.57 -8.76 7.39
N LEU A 187 1.61 -9.14 6.11
CA LEU A 187 0.40 -9.43 5.33
C LEU A 187 -0.31 -10.68 5.86
N SER A 188 0.43 -11.72 6.23
CA SER A 188 -0.12 -12.90 6.90
C SER A 188 -0.89 -12.54 8.16
N GLY A 189 -0.34 -11.63 8.98
CA GLY A 189 -1.02 -11.12 10.17
C GLY A 189 -2.31 -10.35 9.88
N LEU A 190 -2.35 -9.59 8.78
CA LEU A 190 -3.55 -8.88 8.32
C LEU A 190 -4.57 -9.84 7.70
N MET A 191 -4.11 -10.77 6.85
CA MET A 191 -4.96 -11.78 6.19
C MET A 191 -5.67 -12.67 7.20
N LYS A 192 -4.96 -13.19 8.24
CA LYS A 192 -5.56 -14.02 9.31
C LYS A 192 -6.70 -13.35 10.06
N LYS A 193 -6.72 -12.01 10.11
CA LYS A 193 -7.82 -11.25 10.74
C LYS A 193 -9.03 -11.12 9.81
N ALA A 194 -8.80 -11.07 8.51
CA ALA A 194 -9.82 -10.81 7.51
C ALA A 194 -10.40 -12.09 6.87
N LEU A 195 -9.57 -13.11 6.65
CA LEU A 195 -9.91 -14.34 5.94
C LEU A 195 -9.99 -15.50 6.95
N LYS A 196 -11.20 -15.88 7.38
CA LYS A 196 -11.44 -16.86 8.45
C LYS A 196 -11.25 -18.31 7.98
N ASP A 197 -11.67 -18.59 6.76
CA ASP A 197 -11.76 -19.94 6.20
C ASP A 197 -10.63 -20.22 5.17
N THR A 198 -9.60 -19.39 5.16
CA THR A 198 -8.47 -19.49 4.23
C THR A 198 -7.20 -19.88 4.97
N GLU A 199 -6.49 -20.87 4.50
CA GLU A 199 -5.16 -21.21 5.00
C GLU A 199 -4.16 -20.09 4.64
N ILE A 200 -3.48 -19.50 5.63
CA ILE A 200 -2.51 -18.42 5.42
C ILE A 200 -1.11 -18.95 5.69
N ILE A 201 -0.28 -18.91 4.66
CA ILE A 201 1.10 -19.38 4.66
C ILE A 201 2.04 -18.20 4.44
N SER A 202 3.18 -18.15 5.15
CA SER A 202 4.24 -17.17 4.93
C SER A 202 5.51 -17.88 4.47
N LEU A 203 6.17 -17.33 3.44
CA LEU A 203 7.44 -17.82 2.90
C LEU A 203 8.58 -16.86 3.26
N ASP A 204 8.67 -16.44 4.51
CA ASP A 204 9.66 -15.46 4.99
C ASP A 204 11.02 -16.08 5.35
N GLU A 205 11.09 -17.39 5.57
CA GLU A 205 12.30 -18.13 5.91
C GLU A 205 12.62 -19.16 4.81
N TYR A 206 13.91 -19.37 4.54
CA TYR A 206 14.35 -20.32 3.52
C TYR A 206 13.85 -21.76 3.79
N GLU A 207 13.86 -22.17 5.04
CA GLU A 207 13.34 -23.49 5.47
C GLU A 207 11.84 -23.62 5.19
N SER A 208 11.06 -22.54 5.41
CA SER A 208 9.64 -22.54 5.06
C SER A 208 9.38 -22.61 3.56
N PHE A 209 10.36 -22.27 2.74
CA PHE A 209 10.30 -22.43 1.29
C PHE A 209 10.60 -23.87 0.85
N LEU A 210 11.60 -24.53 1.48
CA LEU A 210 11.99 -25.90 1.15
C LEU A 210 10.95 -26.96 1.56
N ASP A 211 10.26 -26.77 2.69
CA ASP A 211 9.24 -27.71 3.20
C ASP A 211 7.97 -27.75 2.33
N LYS A 212 7.92 -26.96 1.26
CA LYS A 212 6.68 -26.69 0.51
C LYS A 212 6.73 -27.09 -0.96
N GLU A 213 7.51 -28.10 -1.32
CA GLU A 213 7.42 -28.74 -2.66
C GLU A 213 5.98 -29.22 -3.01
N ASN A 214 5.09 -29.28 -2.02
CA ASN A 214 3.68 -29.67 -2.16
C ASN A 214 2.68 -28.47 -2.21
N LEU A 215 3.15 -27.25 -2.41
CA LEU A 215 2.28 -26.06 -2.41
C LEU A 215 1.68 -25.67 -3.78
N ILE A 216 2.11 -26.36 -4.83
CA ILE A 216 1.63 -26.14 -6.22
C ILE A 216 0.79 -27.32 -6.66
#